data_2741d4ab576cd24ac6e582aafd69aeb9
#
_entry.id   2741d4ab576cd24ac6e582aafd69aeb9
#
_cell.length_a   1.000
_cell.length_b   1.000
_cell.length_c   1.000
_cell.angle_alpha   90.00
_cell.angle_beta   90.00
_cell.angle_gamma   90.00
#
_symmetry.space_group_name_H-M   'P 1'
#
loop_
_entity.id
_entity.type
_entity.pdbx_description
1 polymer ?
#
loop_
_entity_poly.entity_id
_entity_poly.type
_entity_poly.pdbx_seq_one_letter_code
_entity_poly.pdbx_strand_id
1 'polypeptide(L)'
;MGDFMHRYLEVIPPETTIVEAAERMREKSLGSLLVESTDAEGRMSRRSGIVTETDLIRKVLAKGMDPSLTMVDQIMTSPLMTITPDRPMLDASHLMETNHVRYLCVSDKDEIVGIISMRDLARHFVDSEGGPIRDLNDVYRPLSVLMRTTMETIASERTVLEAAQTMAEKRIGSLLVIEAGEMVGIATETDVVRKVIAARLPASSTSVGAVMNYPLIQIDINRTVRDASRLMAEERIRHLAVTDENKVVGLLSVRDLVKMVSVRDKPRFLRST
;
A
#
# COMPACT_ATOMS: atom_id res chain seq x y z
N MET A 1 -16.35 12.07 2.77
CA MET A 1 -15.08 11.45 3.19
C MET A 1 -15.03 11.18 4.70
N GLY A 2 -15.54 12.05 5.53
CA GLY A 2 -15.50 11.94 6.99
C GLY A 2 -15.96 10.59 7.59
N ASP A 3 -16.87 9.89 6.93
CA ASP A 3 -17.38 8.59 7.38
C ASP A 3 -16.47 7.40 7.04
N PHE A 4 -15.48 7.59 6.16
CA PHE A 4 -14.58 6.54 5.66
C PHE A 4 -13.14 6.73 6.12
N MET A 5 -12.79 7.87 6.71
CA MET A 5 -11.45 8.09 7.24
C MET A 5 -11.26 7.34 8.56
N HIS A 6 -10.05 6.88 8.79
CA HIS A 6 -9.63 6.40 10.09
C HIS A 6 -9.33 7.59 11.01
N ARG A 7 -10.07 7.71 12.11
CA ARG A 7 -9.90 8.78 13.11
C ARG A 7 -8.82 8.47 14.13
N TYR A 8 -8.45 7.21 14.28
CA TYR A 8 -7.34 6.82 15.12
C TYR A 8 -6.04 7.05 14.37
N LEU A 9 -5.26 7.99 14.86
CA LEU A 9 -3.95 8.37 14.31
C LEU A 9 -2.88 7.83 15.26
N GLU A 10 -1.99 7.00 14.75
CA GLU A 10 -0.82 6.58 15.49
C GLU A 10 0.31 7.57 15.20
N VAL A 11 0.76 8.26 16.23
CA VAL A 11 1.77 9.30 16.16
C VAL A 11 3.04 8.82 16.87
N ILE A 12 4.18 9.09 16.26
CA ILE A 12 5.50 8.75 16.80
C ILE A 12 6.42 9.97 16.78
N PRO A 13 7.39 10.06 17.72
CA PRO A 13 8.43 11.08 17.70
C PRO A 13 9.36 10.96 16.48
N PRO A 14 9.95 12.06 16.00
CA PRO A 14 10.90 12.04 14.87
C PRO A 14 12.19 11.25 15.15
N GLU A 15 12.57 11.09 16.41
CA GLU A 15 13.74 10.33 16.84
C GLU A 15 13.47 8.81 16.94
N THR A 16 12.26 8.37 16.65
CA THR A 16 11.89 6.93 16.62
C THR A 16 12.75 6.22 15.58
N THR A 17 13.34 5.09 15.92
CA THR A 17 14.10 4.27 14.97
C THR A 17 13.17 3.57 13.97
N ILE A 18 13.72 3.19 12.82
CA ILE A 18 12.96 2.45 11.81
C ILE A 18 12.47 1.09 12.33
N VAL A 19 13.24 0.45 13.20
CA VAL A 19 12.81 -0.81 13.86
C VAL A 19 11.59 -0.56 14.75
N GLU A 20 11.64 0.44 15.63
CA GLU A 20 10.50 0.78 16.50
C GLU A 20 9.26 1.19 15.69
N ALA A 21 9.43 1.96 14.61
CA ALA A 21 8.34 2.29 13.70
C ALA A 21 7.72 1.02 13.06
N ALA A 22 8.56 0.08 12.61
CA ALA A 22 8.10 -1.20 12.05
C ALA A 22 7.39 -2.08 13.11
N GLU A 23 7.91 -2.11 14.34
CA GLU A 23 7.27 -2.79 15.47
C GLU A 23 5.87 -2.20 15.73
N ARG A 24 5.76 -0.88 15.76
CA ARG A 24 4.48 -0.17 15.93
C ARG A 24 3.50 -0.46 14.79
N MET A 25 3.97 -0.44 13.53
CA MET A 25 3.16 -0.81 12.37
C MET A 25 2.64 -2.25 12.47
N ARG A 26 3.48 -3.18 12.92
CA ARG A 26 3.09 -4.59 13.13
C ARG A 26 2.04 -4.74 14.23
N GLU A 27 2.28 -4.17 15.42
CA GLU A 27 1.40 -4.27 16.58
C GLU A 27 0.01 -3.69 16.31
N LYS A 28 -0.04 -2.54 15.66
CA LYS A 28 -1.29 -1.83 15.34
C LYS A 28 -1.91 -2.24 14.01
N SER A 29 -1.24 -3.12 13.24
CA SER A 29 -1.65 -3.52 11.89
C SER A 29 -1.80 -2.33 10.93
N LEU A 30 -0.96 -1.31 11.07
CA LEU A 30 -0.92 -0.10 10.25
C LEU A 30 0.16 -0.19 9.18
N GLY A 31 -0.03 0.52 8.08
CA GLY A 31 0.95 0.66 7.00
C GLY A 31 1.57 2.06 6.91
N SER A 32 1.21 2.95 7.83
CA SER A 32 1.75 4.29 7.95
C SER A 32 1.65 4.79 9.39
N LEU A 33 2.54 5.69 9.78
CA LEU A 33 2.55 6.39 11.08
C LEU A 33 2.74 7.88 10.81
N LEU A 34 2.08 8.72 11.61
CA LEU A 34 2.35 10.14 11.62
C LEU A 34 3.58 10.42 12.47
N VAL A 35 4.39 11.36 12.02
CA VAL A 35 5.59 11.78 12.72
C VAL A 35 5.40 13.22 13.16
N GLU A 36 5.46 13.48 14.45
CA GLU A 36 5.27 14.81 15.00
C GLU A 36 6.33 15.11 16.05
N SER A 37 6.92 16.30 15.93
CA SER A 37 7.71 16.87 16.99
C SER A 37 6.87 17.85 17.79
N THR A 38 6.99 17.83 19.10
CA THR A 38 6.47 18.86 19.99
C THR A 38 7.54 19.90 20.27
N ASP A 39 7.15 21.19 20.38
CA ASP A 39 8.04 22.22 20.91
C ASP A 39 8.24 22.04 22.44
N ALA A 40 9.08 22.88 23.02
CA ALA A 40 9.37 22.83 24.47
C ALA A 40 8.11 23.08 25.34
N GLU A 41 7.08 23.68 24.78
CA GLU A 41 5.79 23.94 25.41
C GLU A 41 4.75 22.83 25.12
N GLY A 42 5.15 21.73 24.46
CA GLY A 42 4.25 20.60 24.13
C GLY A 42 3.28 20.86 22.96
N ARG A 43 3.49 21.94 22.20
CA ARG A 43 2.68 22.26 21.03
C ARG A 43 3.25 21.55 19.80
N MET A 44 2.36 21.13 18.90
CA MET A 44 2.75 20.47 17.65
C MET A 44 3.66 21.38 16.81
N SER A 45 4.84 20.89 16.49
CA SER A 45 5.78 21.58 15.61
C SER A 45 5.28 21.55 14.16
N ARG A 46 5.63 22.58 13.36
CA ARG A 46 5.38 22.60 11.90
C ARG A 46 6.11 21.51 11.09
N ARG A 47 6.89 20.67 11.76
CA ARG A 47 7.61 19.55 11.12
C ARG A 47 6.86 18.23 11.27
N SER A 48 5.57 18.22 10.93
CA SER A 48 4.81 16.96 10.87
C SER A 48 5.07 16.27 9.54
N GLY A 49 5.19 14.95 9.59
CA GLY A 49 5.42 14.10 8.43
C GLY A 49 4.67 12.77 8.54
N ILE A 50 4.81 11.96 7.51
CA ILE A 50 4.30 10.59 7.46
C ILE A 50 5.42 9.65 7.05
N VAL A 51 5.51 8.51 7.72
CA VAL A 51 6.37 7.39 7.33
C VAL A 51 5.49 6.18 6.98
N THR A 52 5.84 5.48 5.91
CA THR A 52 5.05 4.36 5.39
C THR A 52 5.91 3.11 5.21
N GLU A 53 5.27 1.93 5.11
CA GLU A 53 5.97 0.67 4.75
C GLU A 53 6.89 0.85 3.52
N THR A 54 6.43 1.62 2.51
CA THR A 54 7.22 1.92 1.31
C THR A 54 8.48 2.72 1.61
N ASP A 55 8.41 3.67 2.54
CA ASP A 55 9.58 4.48 2.92
C ASP A 55 10.64 3.60 3.60
N LEU A 56 10.22 2.70 4.51
CA LEU A 56 11.12 1.78 5.19
C LEU A 56 11.86 0.88 4.18
N ILE A 57 11.15 0.38 3.17
CA ILE A 57 11.76 -0.45 2.13
C ILE A 57 12.68 0.36 1.23
N ARG A 58 12.18 1.44 0.61
CA ARG A 58 12.89 2.13 -0.46
C ARG A 58 13.98 3.07 0.02
N LYS A 59 13.76 3.72 1.18
CA LYS A 59 14.68 4.74 1.69
C LYS A 59 15.69 4.18 2.69
N VAL A 60 15.42 3.01 3.29
CA VAL A 60 16.29 2.38 4.29
C VAL A 60 16.82 1.04 3.79
N LEU A 61 15.98 0.02 3.72
CA LEU A 61 16.45 -1.35 3.49
C LEU A 61 17.13 -1.51 2.12
N ALA A 62 16.50 -1.02 1.04
CA ALA A 62 17.07 -1.11 -0.31
C ALA A 62 18.39 -0.34 -0.47
N LYS A 63 18.64 0.65 0.38
CA LYS A 63 19.89 1.41 0.41
C LYS A 63 20.96 0.80 1.33
N GLY A 64 20.66 -0.32 1.98
CA GLY A 64 21.57 -0.97 2.92
C GLY A 64 21.80 -0.18 4.22
N MET A 65 20.90 0.75 4.56
CA MET A 65 20.96 1.47 5.82
C MET A 65 20.51 0.55 6.96
N ASP A 66 21.10 0.73 8.14
CA ASP A 66 20.72 -0.03 9.34
C ASP A 66 19.40 0.53 9.93
N PRO A 67 18.31 -0.27 9.97
CA PRO A 67 17.04 0.17 10.54
C PRO A 67 17.09 0.50 12.03
N SER A 68 18.07 -0.03 12.78
CA SER A 68 18.22 0.23 14.21
C SER A 68 18.93 1.56 14.51
N LEU A 69 19.65 2.10 13.54
CA LEU A 69 20.41 3.35 13.65
C LEU A 69 19.79 4.50 12.85
N THR A 70 18.84 4.20 11.97
CA THR A 70 18.14 5.20 11.14
C THR A 70 16.88 5.67 11.85
N MET A 71 16.69 6.99 11.93
CA MET A 71 15.52 7.62 12.54
C MET A 71 14.47 7.98 11.48
N VAL A 72 13.20 8.07 11.91
CA VAL A 72 12.08 8.33 10.98
C VAL A 72 12.12 9.72 10.36
N ASP A 73 12.66 10.73 11.04
CA ASP A 73 12.82 12.10 10.52
C ASP A 73 13.72 12.17 9.28
N GLN A 74 14.69 11.25 9.15
CA GLN A 74 15.61 11.16 8.02
C GLN A 74 14.91 10.69 6.73
N ILE A 75 13.76 10.01 6.87
CA ILE A 75 13.10 9.35 5.74
C ILE A 75 11.63 9.73 5.55
N MET A 76 10.99 10.34 6.56
CA MET A 76 9.58 10.73 6.49
C MET A 76 9.31 11.64 5.28
N THR A 77 8.09 11.63 4.81
CA THR A 77 7.61 12.59 3.82
C THR A 77 6.97 13.78 4.54
N SER A 78 7.52 14.96 4.31
CA SER A 78 7.05 16.23 4.87
C SER A 78 7.11 17.30 3.76
N PRO A 79 6.16 18.27 3.67
CA PRO A 79 4.95 18.38 4.52
C PRO A 79 3.93 17.27 4.25
N LEU A 80 2.98 17.09 5.17
CA LEU A 80 1.86 16.18 5.01
C LEU A 80 1.00 16.59 3.80
N MET A 81 0.63 15.62 2.98
CA MET A 81 -0.38 15.83 1.94
C MET A 81 -1.77 15.68 2.56
N THR A 82 -2.56 16.74 2.46
CA THR A 82 -3.86 16.83 3.12
C THR A 82 -5.02 16.99 2.14
N ILE A 83 -6.21 16.64 2.61
CA ILE A 83 -7.49 16.84 1.93
C ILE A 83 -8.54 17.16 2.98
N THR A 84 -9.52 18.02 2.67
CA THR A 84 -10.57 18.37 3.62
C THR A 84 -11.70 17.34 3.67
N PRO A 85 -12.41 17.16 4.81
CA PRO A 85 -13.37 16.08 5.00
C PRO A 85 -14.64 16.21 4.13
N ASP A 86 -14.93 17.38 3.59
CA ASP A 86 -16.05 17.65 2.69
C ASP A 86 -15.79 17.22 1.24
N ARG A 87 -14.53 17.01 0.86
CA ARG A 87 -14.16 16.61 -0.50
C ARG A 87 -14.65 15.19 -0.81
N PRO A 88 -15.04 14.92 -2.07
CA PRO A 88 -15.41 13.58 -2.51
C PRO A 88 -14.25 12.58 -2.41
N MET A 89 -14.57 11.30 -2.27
CA MET A 89 -13.58 10.20 -2.30
C MET A 89 -12.83 10.14 -3.63
N LEU A 90 -13.46 10.57 -4.71
CA LEU A 90 -12.84 10.63 -6.03
C LEU A 90 -11.68 11.63 -6.08
N ASP A 91 -11.81 12.78 -5.40
CA ASP A 91 -10.73 13.77 -5.30
C ASP A 91 -9.52 13.19 -4.53
N ALA A 92 -9.78 12.42 -3.47
CA ALA A 92 -8.71 11.71 -2.76
C ALA A 92 -8.00 10.70 -3.67
N SER A 93 -8.75 9.97 -4.49
CA SER A 93 -8.20 9.04 -5.48
C SER A 93 -7.30 9.76 -6.48
N HIS A 94 -7.74 10.88 -7.05
CA HIS A 94 -6.95 11.69 -7.97
C HIS A 94 -5.68 12.25 -7.33
N LEU A 95 -5.77 12.76 -6.10
CA LEU A 95 -4.59 13.25 -5.37
C LEU A 95 -3.58 12.14 -5.12
N MET A 96 -4.04 10.96 -4.67
CA MET A 96 -3.16 9.81 -4.45
C MET A 96 -2.50 9.34 -5.75
N GLU A 97 -3.23 9.31 -6.86
CA GLU A 97 -2.72 8.88 -8.16
C GLU A 97 -1.70 9.87 -8.72
N THR A 98 -2.04 11.17 -8.74
CA THR A 98 -1.19 12.23 -9.28
C THR A 98 0.13 12.36 -8.53
N ASN A 99 0.09 12.21 -7.20
CA ASN A 99 1.27 12.36 -6.34
C ASN A 99 1.95 11.02 -6.01
N HIS A 100 1.45 9.90 -6.56
CA HIS A 100 1.98 8.56 -6.33
C HIS A 100 2.05 8.15 -4.85
N VAL A 101 1.11 8.67 -4.03
CA VAL A 101 0.99 8.34 -2.61
C VAL A 101 -0.14 7.34 -2.37
N ARG A 102 -0.10 6.66 -1.23
CA ARG A 102 -1.11 5.67 -0.82
C ARG A 102 -1.95 6.13 0.37
N TYR A 103 -1.60 7.26 0.96
CA TYR A 103 -2.24 7.83 2.14
C TYR A 103 -2.39 9.33 1.95
N LEU A 104 -3.50 9.87 2.44
CA LEU A 104 -3.74 11.30 2.60
C LEU A 104 -4.19 11.55 4.04
N CYS A 105 -3.67 12.60 4.65
CA CYS A 105 -4.20 13.09 5.91
C CYS A 105 -5.48 13.90 5.64
N VAL A 106 -6.48 13.72 6.49
CA VAL A 106 -7.71 14.54 6.43
C VAL A 106 -7.53 15.67 7.41
N SER A 107 -7.60 16.93 6.92
CA SER A 107 -7.42 18.13 7.72
C SER A 107 -8.70 18.95 7.76
N ASP A 108 -9.12 19.33 8.97
CA ASP A 108 -10.20 20.29 9.21
C ASP A 108 -9.63 21.46 10.02
N LYS A 109 -9.74 22.69 9.48
CA LYS A 109 -9.23 23.92 10.11
C LYS A 109 -7.77 23.80 10.59
N ASP A 110 -6.92 23.28 9.71
CA ASP A 110 -5.48 23.04 9.94
C ASP A 110 -5.13 21.96 10.97
N GLU A 111 -6.12 21.27 11.55
CA GLU A 111 -5.91 20.10 12.40
C GLU A 111 -6.05 18.80 11.61
N ILE A 112 -5.17 17.84 11.84
CA ILE A 112 -5.30 16.51 11.25
C ILE A 112 -6.34 15.70 12.03
N VAL A 113 -7.49 15.44 11.42
CA VAL A 113 -8.64 14.76 12.03
C VAL A 113 -8.79 13.30 11.60
N GLY A 114 -7.95 12.85 10.66
CA GLY A 114 -8.00 11.48 10.17
C GLY A 114 -6.97 11.20 9.09
N ILE A 115 -6.94 9.95 8.67
CA ILE A 115 -6.14 9.46 7.54
C ILE A 115 -7.02 8.57 6.65
N ILE A 116 -6.81 8.67 5.34
CA ILE A 116 -7.45 7.81 4.36
C ILE A 116 -6.40 7.12 3.51
N SER A 117 -6.61 5.84 3.22
CA SER A 117 -5.70 5.03 2.42
C SER A 117 -6.31 4.60 1.09
N MET A 118 -5.46 4.15 0.16
CA MET A 118 -5.89 3.52 -1.09
C MET A 118 -6.82 2.31 -0.87
N ARG A 119 -6.68 1.60 0.26
CA ARG A 119 -7.57 0.48 0.64
C ARG A 119 -8.98 0.97 0.98
N ASP A 120 -9.09 2.10 1.67
CA ASP A 120 -10.38 2.68 2.03
C ASP A 120 -11.12 3.16 0.79
N LEU A 121 -10.38 3.72 -0.19
CA LEU A 121 -10.93 4.08 -1.50
C LEU A 121 -11.46 2.86 -2.24
N ALA A 122 -10.67 1.77 -2.32
CA ALA A 122 -11.10 0.55 -3.01
C ALA A 122 -12.37 -0.02 -2.36
N ARG A 123 -12.39 -0.10 -1.03
CA ARG A 123 -13.55 -0.56 -0.28
C ARG A 123 -14.78 0.31 -0.54
N HIS A 124 -14.63 1.63 -0.51
CA HIS A 124 -15.73 2.54 -0.81
C HIS A 124 -16.23 2.38 -2.24
N PHE A 125 -15.35 2.26 -3.23
CA PHE A 125 -15.75 2.23 -4.62
C PHE A 125 -16.40 0.91 -5.04
N VAL A 126 -15.98 -0.20 -4.48
CA VAL A 126 -16.43 -1.54 -4.88
C VAL A 126 -17.57 -2.07 -3.99
N ASP A 127 -17.51 -1.81 -2.68
CA ASP A 127 -18.42 -2.44 -1.70
C ASP A 127 -19.62 -1.55 -1.32
N SER A 128 -19.59 -0.23 -1.62
CA SER A 128 -20.70 0.66 -1.25
C SER A 128 -21.88 0.49 -2.21
N GLU A 129 -23.08 0.20 -1.67
CA GLU A 129 -24.34 0.21 -2.44
C GLU A 129 -24.63 1.56 -3.13
N GLY A 130 -23.97 2.63 -2.68
CA GLY A 130 -24.00 3.99 -3.23
C GLY A 130 -22.72 4.43 -3.93
N GLY A 131 -21.75 3.53 -4.13
CA GLY A 131 -20.47 3.85 -4.78
C GLY A 131 -20.60 4.25 -6.25
N PRO A 132 -19.57 4.89 -6.83
CA PRO A 132 -19.58 5.35 -8.21
C PRO A 132 -19.64 4.19 -9.23
N ILE A 133 -19.33 2.96 -8.83
CA ILE A 133 -19.50 1.76 -9.67
C ILE A 133 -20.97 1.31 -9.58
N ARG A 134 -21.87 2.11 -10.11
CA ARG A 134 -23.32 1.77 -10.25
C ARG A 134 -23.63 1.04 -11.55
N ASP A 135 -22.74 1.14 -12.53
CA ASP A 135 -22.94 0.50 -13.81
C ASP A 135 -22.57 -0.98 -13.69
N LEU A 136 -23.56 -1.83 -13.83
CA LEU A 136 -23.40 -3.29 -13.83
C LEU A 136 -22.26 -3.74 -14.76
N ASN A 137 -22.05 -3.02 -15.87
CA ASN A 137 -20.98 -3.31 -16.84
C ASN A 137 -19.57 -3.20 -16.23
N ASP A 138 -19.33 -2.35 -15.24
CA ASP A 138 -17.99 -2.19 -14.64
C ASP A 138 -17.71 -3.24 -13.56
N VAL A 139 -18.73 -3.59 -12.79
CA VAL A 139 -18.63 -4.66 -11.78
C VAL A 139 -18.34 -6.00 -12.42
N TYR A 140 -18.88 -6.23 -13.64
CA TYR A 140 -18.72 -7.44 -14.42
C TYR A 140 -17.61 -7.39 -15.47
N ARG A 141 -16.74 -6.37 -15.44
CA ARG A 141 -15.56 -6.35 -16.32
C ARG A 141 -14.65 -7.55 -16.05
N PRO A 142 -14.10 -8.16 -17.11
CA PRO A 142 -13.11 -9.21 -16.98
C PRO A 142 -11.85 -8.68 -16.26
N LEU A 143 -11.24 -9.47 -15.42
CA LEU A 143 -10.01 -9.09 -14.71
C LEU A 143 -8.85 -8.82 -15.65
N SER A 144 -8.86 -9.41 -16.86
CA SER A 144 -7.86 -9.21 -17.91
C SER A 144 -7.67 -7.74 -18.31
N VAL A 145 -8.69 -6.90 -18.14
CA VAL A 145 -8.61 -5.46 -18.46
C VAL A 145 -7.85 -4.65 -17.41
N LEU A 146 -7.80 -5.15 -16.17
CA LEU A 146 -7.24 -4.45 -15.02
C LEU A 146 -5.92 -5.03 -14.53
N MET A 147 -5.73 -6.33 -14.69
CA MET A 147 -4.53 -7.00 -14.24
C MET A 147 -3.29 -6.53 -15.00
N ARG A 148 -2.16 -6.57 -14.33
CA ARG A 148 -0.86 -6.41 -14.96
C ARG A 148 -0.37 -7.75 -15.44
N THR A 149 0.00 -7.84 -16.70
CA THR A 149 0.60 -9.04 -17.30
C THR A 149 2.11 -9.10 -17.11
N THR A 150 2.77 -7.94 -16.94
CA THR A 150 4.19 -7.90 -16.56
C THR A 150 4.29 -8.09 -15.05
N MET A 151 4.79 -9.25 -14.66
CA MET A 151 4.95 -9.65 -13.26
C MET A 151 6.44 -9.77 -12.93
N GLU A 152 6.85 -9.12 -11.85
CA GLU A 152 8.20 -9.27 -11.33
C GLU A 152 8.24 -10.45 -10.36
N THR A 153 9.24 -11.28 -10.52
CA THR A 153 9.41 -12.52 -9.75
C THR A 153 10.74 -12.53 -9.02
N ILE A 154 10.82 -13.36 -7.98
CA ILE A 154 12.05 -13.61 -7.23
C ILE A 154 12.07 -15.07 -6.79
N ALA A 155 13.25 -15.70 -6.81
CA ALA A 155 13.38 -17.07 -6.30
C ALA A 155 13.33 -17.10 -4.77
N SER A 156 12.76 -18.17 -4.20
CA SER A 156 12.51 -18.28 -2.75
C SER A 156 13.78 -18.23 -1.90
N GLU A 157 14.91 -18.69 -2.45
CA GLU A 157 16.24 -18.70 -1.80
C GLU A 157 16.93 -17.33 -1.81
N ARG A 158 16.47 -16.37 -2.62
CA ARG A 158 17.05 -15.01 -2.62
C ARG A 158 16.78 -14.31 -1.31
N THR A 159 17.62 -13.33 -1.00
CA THR A 159 17.53 -12.59 0.26
C THR A 159 16.42 -11.53 0.23
N VAL A 160 15.91 -11.19 1.41
CA VAL A 160 14.95 -10.09 1.59
C VAL A 160 15.56 -8.75 1.19
N LEU A 161 16.88 -8.57 1.34
CA LEU A 161 17.58 -7.37 0.87
C LEU A 161 17.46 -7.22 -0.66
N GLU A 162 17.69 -8.30 -1.41
CA GLU A 162 17.54 -8.32 -2.86
C GLU A 162 16.09 -8.06 -3.29
N ALA A 163 15.12 -8.63 -2.55
CA ALA A 163 13.71 -8.34 -2.77
C ALA A 163 13.40 -6.84 -2.57
N ALA A 164 13.90 -6.23 -1.47
CA ALA A 164 13.72 -4.81 -1.18
C ALA A 164 14.34 -3.91 -2.27
N GLN A 165 15.54 -4.27 -2.75
CA GLN A 165 16.22 -3.56 -3.85
C GLN A 165 15.41 -3.63 -5.15
N THR A 166 14.91 -4.82 -5.51
CA THR A 166 14.04 -5.02 -6.69
C THR A 166 12.75 -4.22 -6.58
N MET A 167 12.08 -4.26 -5.40
CA MET A 167 10.86 -3.47 -5.16
C MET A 167 11.11 -1.97 -5.29
N ALA A 168 12.26 -1.49 -4.81
CA ALA A 168 12.63 -0.08 -4.90
C ALA A 168 12.94 0.35 -6.33
N GLU A 169 13.77 -0.41 -7.06
CA GLU A 169 14.16 -0.15 -8.44
C GLU A 169 12.95 -0.14 -9.39
N LYS A 170 12.13 -1.18 -9.30
CA LYS A 170 10.93 -1.36 -10.14
C LYS A 170 9.74 -0.53 -9.68
N ARG A 171 9.82 0.14 -8.53
CA ARG A 171 8.73 0.89 -7.89
C ARG A 171 7.46 0.08 -7.69
N ILE A 172 7.61 -1.18 -7.29
CA ILE A 172 6.53 -2.12 -7.00
C ILE A 172 6.47 -2.44 -5.50
N GLY A 173 5.34 -2.94 -5.03
CA GLY A 173 5.13 -3.28 -3.61
C GLY A 173 5.06 -4.77 -3.34
N SER A 174 5.28 -5.61 -4.36
CA SER A 174 5.23 -7.07 -4.25
C SER A 174 6.03 -7.75 -5.34
N LEU A 175 6.49 -8.98 -5.04
CA LEU A 175 7.16 -9.90 -5.95
C LEU A 175 6.48 -11.27 -5.86
N LEU A 176 6.21 -11.89 -6.98
CA LEU A 176 5.80 -13.30 -7.00
C LEU A 176 7.02 -14.18 -6.70
N VAL A 177 6.84 -15.17 -5.83
CA VAL A 177 7.95 -16.03 -5.41
C VAL A 177 7.92 -17.32 -6.21
N ILE A 178 9.06 -17.65 -6.80
CA ILE A 178 9.26 -18.89 -7.60
C ILE A 178 10.03 -19.90 -6.76
N GLU A 179 9.56 -21.14 -6.80
CA GLU A 179 10.23 -22.31 -6.25
C GLU A 179 10.07 -23.48 -7.23
N ALA A 180 11.16 -24.15 -7.56
CA ALA A 180 11.19 -25.23 -8.55
C ALA A 180 10.54 -24.89 -9.92
N GLY A 181 10.57 -23.62 -10.32
CA GLY A 181 9.98 -23.13 -11.58
C GLY A 181 8.51 -22.72 -11.50
N GLU A 182 7.85 -22.93 -10.36
CA GLU A 182 6.45 -22.61 -10.15
C GLU A 182 6.27 -21.35 -9.29
N MET A 183 5.22 -20.55 -9.55
CA MET A 183 4.86 -19.42 -8.72
C MET A 183 4.08 -19.90 -7.49
N VAL A 184 4.76 -19.98 -6.36
CA VAL A 184 4.21 -20.60 -5.14
C VAL A 184 3.66 -19.59 -4.14
N GLY A 185 4.19 -18.36 -4.10
CA GLY A 185 3.86 -17.38 -3.08
C GLY A 185 4.04 -15.96 -3.55
N ILE A 186 3.86 -15.03 -2.62
CA ILE A 186 4.04 -13.59 -2.83
C ILE A 186 4.75 -12.97 -1.63
N ALA A 187 5.77 -12.15 -1.88
CA ALA A 187 6.44 -11.33 -0.89
C ALA A 187 6.06 -9.86 -1.11
N THR A 188 5.64 -9.16 -0.05
CA THR A 188 5.18 -7.77 -0.11
C THR A 188 6.00 -6.86 0.79
N GLU A 189 5.94 -5.52 0.56
CA GLU A 189 6.51 -4.52 1.47
C GLU A 189 6.04 -4.75 2.92
N THR A 190 4.76 -5.12 3.11
CA THR A 190 4.18 -5.42 4.44
C THR A 190 4.87 -6.62 5.11
N ASP A 191 5.14 -7.68 4.35
CA ASP A 191 5.82 -8.88 4.90
C ASP A 191 7.22 -8.54 5.34
N VAL A 192 7.97 -7.80 4.52
CA VAL A 192 9.33 -7.38 4.85
C VAL A 192 9.34 -6.49 6.09
N VAL A 193 8.45 -5.50 6.19
CA VAL A 193 8.37 -4.62 7.37
C VAL A 193 8.01 -5.41 8.62
N ARG A 194 6.98 -6.25 8.57
CA ARG A 194 6.44 -6.94 9.75
C ARG A 194 7.23 -8.16 10.18
N LYS A 195 7.75 -8.93 9.21
CA LYS A 195 8.40 -10.23 9.47
C LYS A 195 9.93 -10.12 9.52
N VAL A 196 10.51 -9.03 9.00
CA VAL A 196 11.98 -8.84 8.98
C VAL A 196 12.38 -7.63 9.80
N ILE A 197 11.99 -6.40 9.43
CA ILE A 197 12.44 -5.19 10.16
C ILE A 197 11.93 -5.23 11.60
N ALA A 198 10.62 -5.41 11.80
CA ALA A 198 10.01 -5.47 13.15
C ALA A 198 10.37 -6.72 13.96
N ALA A 199 10.92 -7.74 13.33
CA ALA A 199 11.46 -8.93 14.00
C ALA A 199 12.98 -8.87 14.19
N ARG A 200 13.61 -7.76 13.77
CA ARG A 200 15.07 -7.54 13.88
C ARG A 200 15.88 -8.62 13.18
N LEU A 201 15.34 -9.22 12.11
CA LEU A 201 16.04 -10.22 11.33
C LEU A 201 16.98 -9.55 10.31
N PRO A 202 18.17 -10.11 10.06
CA PRO A 202 19.09 -9.57 9.07
C PRO A 202 18.59 -9.82 7.65
N ALA A 203 18.19 -8.76 6.93
CA ALA A 203 17.62 -8.87 5.58
C ALA A 203 18.60 -9.46 4.55
N SER A 204 19.92 -9.34 4.78
CA SER A 204 20.97 -9.87 3.91
C SER A 204 21.13 -11.39 3.97
N SER A 205 20.60 -12.05 5.00
CA SER A 205 20.67 -13.50 5.17
C SER A 205 19.30 -14.19 5.34
N THR A 206 18.23 -13.40 5.52
CA THR A 206 16.87 -13.93 5.58
C THR A 206 16.38 -14.21 4.14
N SER A 207 15.96 -15.44 3.83
CA SER A 207 15.43 -15.78 2.52
C SER A 207 14.01 -15.25 2.32
N VAL A 208 13.65 -14.96 1.07
CA VAL A 208 12.29 -14.55 0.69
C VAL A 208 11.27 -15.63 1.02
N GLY A 209 11.62 -16.91 0.81
CA GLY A 209 10.78 -18.05 1.13
C GLY A 209 10.39 -18.15 2.61
N ALA A 210 11.26 -17.68 3.52
CA ALA A 210 10.96 -17.65 4.97
C ALA A 210 9.89 -16.62 5.36
N VAL A 211 9.64 -15.62 4.53
CA VAL A 211 8.76 -14.48 4.85
C VAL A 211 7.59 -14.30 3.89
N MET A 212 7.60 -14.94 2.74
CA MET A 212 6.51 -14.88 1.76
C MET A 212 5.17 -15.31 2.37
N ASN A 213 4.09 -14.93 1.74
CA ASN A 213 2.79 -15.52 1.98
C ASN A 213 2.62 -16.71 1.04
N TYR A 214 2.35 -17.87 1.63
CA TYR A 214 2.18 -19.16 0.98
C TYR A 214 0.96 -19.89 1.58
N PRO A 215 0.12 -20.57 0.80
CA PRO A 215 0.14 -20.61 -0.66
C PRO A 215 -0.25 -19.28 -1.33
N LEU A 216 0.08 -19.11 -2.61
CA LEU A 216 -0.32 -17.95 -3.40
C LEU A 216 -1.84 -17.93 -3.57
N ILE A 217 -2.49 -16.87 -3.09
CA ILE A 217 -3.94 -16.68 -3.25
C ILE A 217 -4.22 -16.23 -4.68
N GLN A 218 -5.14 -16.94 -5.33
CA GLN A 218 -5.41 -16.83 -6.75
C GLN A 218 -6.89 -16.60 -7.03
N ILE A 219 -7.18 -15.98 -8.18
CA ILE A 219 -8.53 -15.83 -8.72
C ILE A 219 -8.52 -16.14 -10.22
N ASP A 220 -9.55 -16.85 -10.69
CA ASP A 220 -9.72 -17.14 -12.11
C ASP A 220 -10.02 -15.85 -12.91
N ILE A 221 -9.44 -15.71 -14.10
CA ILE A 221 -9.55 -14.54 -14.99
C ILE A 221 -11.00 -14.24 -15.37
N ASN A 222 -11.88 -15.23 -15.39
CA ASN A 222 -13.29 -15.11 -15.72
C ASN A 222 -14.14 -14.58 -14.56
N ARG A 223 -13.55 -14.41 -13.37
CA ARG A 223 -14.22 -13.77 -12.24
C ARG A 223 -14.30 -12.26 -12.42
N THR A 224 -15.17 -11.65 -11.63
CA THR A 224 -15.46 -10.21 -11.73
C THR A 224 -14.53 -9.36 -10.85
N VAL A 225 -14.47 -8.07 -11.14
CA VAL A 225 -13.80 -7.07 -10.30
C VAL A 225 -14.34 -7.10 -8.86
N ARG A 226 -15.66 -7.30 -8.70
CA ARG A 226 -16.30 -7.41 -7.38
C ARG A 226 -15.84 -8.65 -6.63
N ASP A 227 -15.69 -9.79 -7.32
CA ASP A 227 -15.17 -11.00 -6.70
C ASP A 227 -13.73 -10.81 -6.22
N ALA A 228 -12.91 -10.15 -7.04
CA ALA A 228 -11.52 -9.85 -6.69
C ALA A 228 -11.44 -8.89 -5.48
N SER A 229 -12.25 -7.84 -5.44
CA SER A 229 -12.29 -6.92 -4.30
C SER A 229 -12.72 -7.62 -3.03
N ARG A 230 -13.78 -8.43 -3.10
CA ARG A 230 -14.29 -9.21 -1.96
C ARG A 230 -13.22 -10.16 -1.44
N LEU A 231 -12.57 -10.94 -2.32
CA LEU A 231 -11.52 -11.87 -1.94
C LEU A 231 -10.34 -11.14 -1.29
N MET A 232 -9.92 -9.99 -1.83
CA MET A 232 -8.86 -9.17 -1.21
C MET A 232 -9.25 -8.68 0.19
N ALA A 233 -10.53 -8.36 0.41
CA ALA A 233 -11.03 -7.90 1.71
C ALA A 233 -11.11 -9.05 2.73
N GLU A 234 -11.65 -10.21 2.34
CA GLU A 234 -11.79 -11.42 3.15
C GLU A 234 -10.41 -11.94 3.60
N GLU A 235 -9.46 -12.06 2.66
CA GLU A 235 -8.10 -12.53 2.91
C GLU A 235 -7.17 -11.43 3.46
N ARG A 236 -7.65 -10.18 3.56
CA ARG A 236 -6.89 -9.02 4.04
C ARG A 236 -5.60 -8.76 3.24
N ILE A 237 -5.61 -9.10 1.95
CA ILE A 237 -4.50 -8.90 1.01
C ILE A 237 -4.70 -7.67 0.14
N ARG A 238 -3.61 -7.20 -0.49
CA ARG A 238 -3.62 -6.06 -1.42
C ARG A 238 -3.24 -6.44 -2.85
N HIS A 239 -2.84 -7.68 -3.05
CA HIS A 239 -2.42 -8.23 -4.33
C HIS A 239 -3.04 -9.61 -4.50
N LEU A 240 -3.50 -9.91 -5.69
CA LEU A 240 -4.17 -11.15 -6.02
C LEU A 240 -3.62 -11.66 -7.36
N ALA A 241 -3.14 -12.90 -7.39
CA ALA A 241 -2.71 -13.51 -8.63
C ALA A 241 -3.93 -13.88 -9.48
N VAL A 242 -3.88 -13.57 -10.76
CA VAL A 242 -4.94 -13.93 -11.71
C VAL A 242 -4.48 -15.14 -12.51
N THR A 243 -5.35 -16.16 -12.57
CA THR A 243 -5.05 -17.41 -13.29
C THR A 243 -5.95 -17.60 -14.49
N ASP A 244 -5.40 -18.23 -15.51
CA ASP A 244 -6.11 -18.77 -16.66
C ASP A 244 -5.66 -20.23 -16.83
N GLU A 245 -6.60 -21.18 -16.87
CA GLU A 245 -6.32 -22.62 -16.91
C GLU A 245 -5.27 -23.05 -15.84
N ASN A 246 -5.43 -22.55 -14.60
CA ASN A 246 -4.53 -22.78 -13.46
C ASN A 246 -3.09 -22.23 -13.61
N LYS A 247 -2.81 -21.44 -14.64
CA LYS A 247 -1.52 -20.73 -14.79
C LYS A 247 -1.67 -19.28 -14.37
N VAL A 248 -0.72 -18.76 -13.62
CA VAL A 248 -0.69 -17.35 -13.26
C VAL A 248 -0.39 -16.52 -14.52
N VAL A 249 -1.35 -15.70 -14.95
CA VAL A 249 -1.27 -14.87 -16.16
C VAL A 249 -1.20 -13.37 -15.85
N GLY A 250 -1.43 -12.99 -14.59
CA GLY A 250 -1.38 -11.60 -14.18
C GLY A 250 -1.41 -11.40 -12.67
N LEU A 251 -1.20 -10.16 -12.27
CA LEU A 251 -1.30 -9.69 -10.90
C LEU A 251 -2.25 -8.49 -10.84
N LEU A 252 -3.22 -8.54 -9.93
CA LEU A 252 -4.16 -7.47 -9.64
C LEU A 252 -3.87 -6.88 -8.27
N SER A 253 -3.90 -5.56 -8.14
CA SER A 253 -3.72 -4.89 -6.87
C SER A 253 -4.92 -3.99 -6.53
N VAL A 254 -5.05 -3.64 -5.24
CA VAL A 254 -6.02 -2.64 -4.76
C VAL A 254 -5.90 -1.32 -5.54
N ARG A 255 -4.68 -0.92 -5.95
CA ARG A 255 -4.46 0.28 -6.77
C ARG A 255 -5.11 0.16 -8.15
N ASP A 256 -5.09 -1.02 -8.76
CA ASP A 256 -5.66 -1.23 -10.09
C ASP A 256 -7.19 -1.13 -10.03
N LEU A 257 -7.80 -1.60 -8.93
CA LEU A 257 -9.24 -1.42 -8.67
C LEU A 257 -9.61 0.08 -8.52
N VAL A 258 -8.82 0.85 -7.79
CA VAL A 258 -9.07 2.29 -7.59
C VAL A 258 -8.90 3.07 -8.90
N LYS A 259 -7.88 2.75 -9.70
CA LYS A 259 -7.65 3.38 -11.01
C LYS A 259 -8.83 3.25 -11.97
N MET A 260 -9.52 2.12 -11.94
CA MET A 260 -10.70 1.92 -12.78
C MET A 260 -11.75 3.02 -12.57
N VAL A 261 -11.96 3.44 -11.33
CA VAL A 261 -12.92 4.49 -10.98
C VAL A 261 -12.39 5.88 -11.35
N SER A 262 -11.12 6.15 -11.02
CA SER A 262 -10.50 7.47 -11.25
C SER A 262 -10.40 7.87 -12.72
N VAL A 263 -10.18 6.92 -13.62
CA VAL A 263 -10.06 7.19 -15.06
C VAL A 263 -11.40 7.54 -15.70
N ARG A 264 -12.49 7.00 -15.16
CA ARG A 264 -13.82 7.18 -15.75
C ARG A 264 -14.47 8.51 -15.44
N ASP A 265 -14.29 9.00 -14.23
CA ASP A 265 -14.93 10.21 -13.71
C ASP A 265 -14.07 11.46 -13.84
N LYS A 266 -13.08 11.47 -14.75
CA LYS A 266 -12.42 12.74 -15.10
C LYS A 266 -13.49 13.73 -15.55
N PRO A 267 -13.56 14.92 -14.94
CA PRO A 267 -14.49 15.96 -15.36
C PRO A 267 -14.40 16.16 -16.88
N ARG A 268 -15.53 16.35 -17.56
CA ARG A 268 -15.59 16.46 -19.03
C ARG A 268 -14.64 17.50 -19.62
N PHE A 269 -14.29 18.54 -18.85
CA PHE A 269 -13.32 19.57 -19.24
C PHE A 269 -11.84 19.11 -19.24
N LEU A 270 -11.52 17.96 -18.65
CA LEU A 270 -10.18 17.34 -18.70
C LEU A 270 -10.09 16.19 -19.72
N ARG A 271 -11.16 15.94 -20.49
CA ARG A 271 -11.18 14.89 -21.55
C ARG A 271 -10.73 15.40 -22.91
N SER A 272 -10.41 16.68 -23.02
CA SER A 272 -9.95 17.31 -24.26
C SER A 272 -8.57 17.89 -24.06
N THR A 273 -7.55 17.10 -24.28
CA THR A 273 -6.27 17.43 -24.94
C THR A 273 -5.59 16.13 -25.33
#